data_8f23ef19c94a9c82d82735edc4182371
#
_entry.id   8f23ef19c94a9c82d82735edc4182371
#
_cell.length_a   1.000
_cell.length_b   1.000
_cell.length_c   1.000
_cell.angle_alpha   90.00
_cell.angle_beta   90.00
_cell.angle_gamma   90.00
#
_symmetry.space_group_name_H-M   'P 1'
#
loop_
_entity.id
_entity.type
_entity.pdbx_description
1 polymer ?
#
loop_
_entity_poly.entity_id
_entity_poly.type
_entity_poly.pdbx_seq_one_letter_code
_entity_poly.pdbx_strand_id
1 'polypeptide(L)'
;VTAIEKDGSLRLNSVGGVDPRILPGMVVKVYGIETLTGVIGAKAPHLMTQEEREKNYRRENLHVDLGLPHDEVIKKVRVGDLVQLEARFVKLQNGQIATKTADDRACVAIMLRAMQLLQNMKHQADLYFVATSQEEIGSHGAKTSAYALDPDIGVALDVCHAVTPDAPKTRTHSLDAPVASMGPFINPYLRSKLMEVAKQQNISVQTAVVPGGTSTDADRIGVALRGVPTVLIELPLKYMHTTVETFDMHTLEECARLLANFAAAVSPSWMEEIWT
;
A
#
# COMPACT_ATOMS: atom_id res chain seq x y z
N VAL A 1 -2.05 -2.15 -21.22
CA VAL A 1 -2.79 -2.33 -22.48
C VAL A 1 -2.81 -3.80 -22.85
N THR A 2 -4.00 -4.36 -23.08
CA THR A 2 -4.18 -5.77 -23.48
C THR A 2 -4.64 -5.93 -24.92
N ALA A 3 -5.28 -4.93 -25.48
CA ALA A 3 -5.65 -4.88 -26.90
C ALA A 3 -5.82 -3.43 -27.37
N ILE A 4 -5.69 -3.23 -28.68
CA ILE A 4 -6.02 -1.99 -29.37
C ILE A 4 -7.17 -2.33 -30.31
N GLU A 5 -8.32 -1.69 -30.12
CA GLU A 5 -9.54 -1.93 -30.87
C GLU A 5 -9.50 -1.25 -32.26
N LYS A 6 -10.39 -1.66 -33.16
CA LYS A 6 -10.46 -1.12 -34.52
C LYS A 6 -10.81 0.38 -34.59
N ASP A 7 -11.43 0.90 -33.54
CA ASP A 7 -11.74 2.34 -33.40
C ASP A 7 -10.60 3.14 -32.75
N GLY A 8 -9.50 2.50 -32.37
CA GLY A 8 -8.37 3.11 -31.68
C GLY A 8 -8.46 3.10 -30.16
N SER A 9 -9.56 2.62 -29.56
CA SER A 9 -9.66 2.50 -28.11
C SER A 9 -8.77 1.37 -27.56
N LEU A 10 -8.28 1.54 -26.31
CA LEU A 10 -7.42 0.56 -25.65
C LEU A 10 -8.20 -0.25 -24.63
N ARG A 11 -7.97 -1.56 -24.62
CA ARG A 11 -8.40 -2.45 -23.52
C ARG A 11 -7.32 -2.56 -22.48
N LEU A 12 -7.75 -2.65 -21.22
CA LEU A 12 -6.86 -2.71 -20.07
C LEU A 12 -7.07 -3.98 -19.26
N ASN A 13 -5.99 -4.41 -18.59
CA ASN A 13 -6.08 -5.26 -17.41
C ASN A 13 -5.32 -4.61 -16.26
N SER A 14 -5.68 -4.90 -15.00
CA SER A 14 -4.98 -4.34 -13.86
C SER A 14 -3.67 -5.06 -13.60
N VAL A 15 -2.72 -4.34 -13.06
CA VAL A 15 -1.56 -4.85 -12.33
C VAL A 15 -1.83 -4.57 -10.87
N GLY A 16 -1.96 -5.62 -10.05
CA GLY A 16 -2.42 -5.50 -8.66
C GLY A 16 -3.93 -5.25 -8.50
N GLY A 17 -4.31 -4.84 -7.31
CA GLY A 17 -5.69 -4.57 -6.92
C GLY A 17 -6.14 -3.16 -7.30
N VAL A 18 -6.99 -3.02 -8.31
CA VAL A 18 -7.61 -1.74 -8.68
C VAL A 18 -9.12 -1.90 -8.67
N ASP A 19 -9.82 -1.05 -7.92
CA ASP A 19 -11.29 -1.08 -7.87
C ASP A 19 -11.90 -0.61 -9.21
N PRO A 20 -12.59 -1.48 -9.96
CA PRO A 20 -13.15 -1.09 -11.26
C PRO A 20 -14.26 -0.05 -11.16
N ARG A 21 -14.86 0.16 -9.98
CA ARG A 21 -15.95 1.13 -9.77
C ARG A 21 -15.47 2.57 -9.90
N ILE A 22 -14.18 2.83 -9.65
CA ILE A 22 -13.62 4.18 -9.71
C ILE A 22 -13.08 4.54 -11.10
N LEU A 23 -12.95 3.57 -12.00
CA LEU A 23 -12.30 3.75 -13.28
C LEU A 23 -13.08 4.64 -14.27
N PRO A 24 -14.43 4.53 -14.39
CA PRO A 24 -15.19 5.35 -15.33
C PRO A 24 -15.01 6.86 -15.09
N GLY A 25 -14.64 7.60 -16.14
CA GLY A 25 -14.43 9.04 -16.07
C GLY A 25 -13.02 9.46 -15.62
N MET A 26 -12.14 8.51 -15.34
CA MET A 26 -10.76 8.84 -14.96
C MET A 26 -9.93 9.28 -16.15
N VAL A 27 -9.08 10.29 -15.93
CA VAL A 27 -7.99 10.67 -16.83
C VAL A 27 -6.81 9.75 -16.57
N VAL A 28 -6.12 9.34 -17.63
CA VAL A 28 -4.99 8.42 -17.57
C VAL A 28 -3.80 8.92 -18.38
N LYS A 29 -2.61 8.45 -18.00
CA LYS A 29 -1.39 8.50 -18.81
C LYS A 29 -1.09 7.12 -19.36
N VAL A 30 -0.93 7.04 -20.67
CA VAL A 30 -0.51 5.84 -21.39
C VAL A 30 0.97 5.99 -21.74
N TYR A 31 1.81 5.09 -21.26
CA TYR A 31 3.26 5.10 -21.46
C TYR A 31 3.63 4.25 -22.68
N GLY A 32 3.31 4.77 -23.86
CA GLY A 32 3.72 4.21 -25.14
C GLY A 32 5.11 4.70 -25.57
N ILE A 33 5.33 4.86 -26.87
CA ILE A 33 6.56 5.46 -27.44
C ILE A 33 6.74 6.90 -26.92
N GLU A 34 5.65 7.60 -26.72
CA GLU A 34 5.54 8.85 -26.00
C GLU A 34 4.42 8.75 -24.95
N THR A 35 4.45 9.58 -23.94
CA THR A 35 3.36 9.61 -22.95
C THR A 35 2.15 10.31 -23.53
N LEU A 36 1.03 9.60 -23.60
CA LEU A 36 -0.24 10.10 -24.11
C LEU A 36 -1.23 10.28 -22.96
N THR A 37 -2.09 11.29 -23.07
CA THR A 37 -3.23 11.45 -22.17
C THR A 37 -4.46 10.80 -22.80
N GLY A 38 -5.19 10.02 -21.99
CA GLY A 38 -6.45 9.41 -22.38
C GLY A 38 -7.50 9.52 -21.29
N VAL A 39 -8.70 9.07 -21.60
CA VAL A 39 -9.81 9.02 -20.65
C VAL A 39 -10.41 7.61 -20.61
N ILE A 40 -10.81 7.15 -19.43
CA ILE A 40 -11.53 5.88 -19.33
C ILE A 40 -13.00 6.14 -19.57
N GLY A 41 -13.49 5.67 -20.72
CA GLY A 41 -14.90 5.73 -21.12
C GLY A 41 -15.70 4.54 -20.61
N ALA A 42 -16.97 4.76 -20.43
CA ALA A 42 -17.97 3.74 -20.14
C ALA A 42 -19.25 3.97 -20.92
N LYS A 43 -20.04 2.92 -21.13
CA LYS A 43 -21.33 3.01 -21.82
C LYS A 43 -22.26 3.97 -21.07
N ALA A 44 -22.83 4.93 -21.79
CA ALA A 44 -23.73 5.91 -21.20
C ALA A 44 -24.98 5.23 -20.60
N PRO A 45 -25.50 5.68 -19.43
CA PRO A 45 -26.66 5.05 -18.78
C PRO A 45 -27.88 4.91 -19.65
N HIS A 46 -28.09 5.86 -20.57
CA HIS A 46 -29.24 5.84 -21.51
C HIS A 46 -29.15 4.73 -22.57
N LEU A 47 -27.96 4.18 -22.78
CA LEU A 47 -27.71 3.07 -23.70
C LEU A 47 -27.62 1.72 -22.99
N MET A 48 -27.73 1.71 -21.65
CA MET A 48 -27.69 0.49 -20.85
C MET A 48 -29.07 -0.12 -20.68
N THR A 49 -29.14 -1.45 -20.66
CA THR A 49 -30.31 -2.19 -20.20
C THR A 49 -30.50 -1.99 -18.70
N GLN A 50 -31.68 -2.32 -18.17
CA GLN A 50 -31.92 -2.27 -16.73
C GLN A 50 -30.97 -3.21 -15.97
N GLU A 51 -30.75 -4.40 -16.48
CA GLU A 51 -29.83 -5.40 -15.90
C GLU A 51 -28.38 -4.90 -15.87
N GLU A 52 -27.92 -4.20 -16.91
CA GLU A 52 -26.58 -3.59 -16.94
C GLU A 52 -26.41 -2.46 -15.91
N ARG A 53 -27.48 -1.69 -15.64
CA ARG A 53 -27.45 -0.58 -14.65
C ARG A 53 -27.36 -1.08 -13.20
N GLU A 54 -27.87 -2.27 -12.92
CA GLU A 54 -27.88 -2.88 -11.59
C GLU A 54 -26.57 -3.59 -11.25
N LYS A 55 -25.67 -3.76 -12.22
CA LYS A 55 -24.38 -4.41 -12.07
C LYS A 55 -23.23 -3.37 -12.05
N ASN A 56 -22.23 -3.62 -11.22
CA ASN A 56 -20.97 -2.86 -11.30
C ASN A 56 -20.34 -3.07 -12.68
N TYR A 57 -19.67 -2.03 -13.17
CA TYR A 57 -18.86 -2.16 -14.37
C TYR A 57 -17.85 -3.30 -14.23
N ARG A 58 -17.81 -4.15 -15.24
CA ARG A 58 -16.73 -5.11 -15.38
C ARG A 58 -15.59 -4.43 -16.13
N ARG A 59 -14.37 -4.78 -15.77
CA ARG A 59 -13.16 -4.20 -16.39
C ARG A 59 -13.17 -4.36 -17.91
N GLU A 60 -13.66 -5.49 -18.41
CA GLU A 60 -13.78 -5.78 -19.84
C GLU A 60 -14.68 -4.80 -20.59
N ASN A 61 -15.56 -4.10 -19.89
CA ASN A 61 -16.49 -3.13 -20.48
C ASN A 61 -15.92 -1.71 -20.49
N LEU A 62 -14.73 -1.50 -19.94
CA LEU A 62 -14.06 -0.20 -19.89
C LEU A 62 -12.99 -0.14 -20.99
N HIS A 63 -12.78 1.05 -21.51
CA HIS A 63 -11.77 1.31 -22.53
C HIS A 63 -11.15 2.68 -22.31
N VAL A 64 -9.90 2.84 -22.79
CA VAL A 64 -9.24 4.14 -22.83
C VAL A 64 -9.41 4.72 -24.23
N ASP A 65 -9.91 5.93 -24.26
CA ASP A 65 -10.00 6.75 -25.47
C ASP A 65 -8.85 7.77 -25.46
N LEU A 66 -8.05 7.77 -26.53
CA LEU A 66 -6.94 8.69 -26.77
C LEU A 66 -7.32 9.84 -27.73
N GLY A 67 -8.52 9.83 -28.28
CA GLY A 67 -8.95 10.77 -29.33
C GLY A 67 -8.22 10.57 -30.66
N LEU A 68 -7.63 9.38 -30.89
CA LEU A 68 -6.85 9.06 -32.08
C LEU A 68 -7.46 7.88 -32.85
N PRO A 69 -7.42 7.88 -34.17
CA PRO A 69 -7.84 6.72 -34.97
C PRO A 69 -6.83 5.57 -34.80
N HIS A 70 -7.29 4.36 -35.05
CA HIS A 70 -6.51 3.12 -34.90
C HIS A 70 -5.10 3.19 -35.50
N ASP A 71 -4.99 3.70 -36.77
CA ASP A 71 -3.71 3.73 -37.49
C ASP A 71 -2.68 4.68 -36.87
N GLU A 72 -3.12 5.64 -36.09
CA GLU A 72 -2.25 6.52 -35.29
C GLU A 72 -1.91 5.90 -33.93
N VAL A 73 -2.87 5.21 -33.31
CA VAL A 73 -2.65 4.56 -32.01
C VAL A 73 -1.61 3.46 -32.11
N ILE A 74 -1.68 2.59 -33.13
CA ILE A 74 -0.71 1.48 -33.31
C ILE A 74 0.73 1.94 -33.59
N LYS A 75 0.93 3.17 -34.02
CA LYS A 75 2.26 3.78 -34.16
C LYS A 75 2.86 4.22 -32.83
N LYS A 76 2.02 4.48 -31.82
CA LYS A 76 2.41 5.11 -30.56
C LYS A 76 2.27 4.21 -29.34
N VAL A 77 1.35 3.24 -29.38
CA VAL A 77 1.00 2.35 -28.25
C VAL A 77 1.11 0.90 -28.69
N ARG A 78 1.56 0.05 -27.76
CA ARG A 78 1.69 -1.40 -27.93
C ARG A 78 0.94 -2.14 -26.83
N VAL A 79 0.54 -3.37 -27.12
CA VAL A 79 0.10 -4.30 -26.09
C VAL A 79 1.26 -4.51 -25.11
N GLY A 80 0.98 -4.41 -23.81
CA GLY A 80 1.97 -4.43 -22.73
C GLY A 80 2.32 -3.05 -22.18
N ASP A 81 2.03 -1.96 -22.89
CA ASP A 81 2.29 -0.62 -22.37
C ASP A 81 1.46 -0.33 -21.12
N LEU A 82 2.09 0.36 -20.16
CA LEU A 82 1.48 0.68 -18.88
C LEU A 82 0.53 1.88 -19.00
N VAL A 83 -0.52 1.83 -18.17
CA VAL A 83 -1.49 2.92 -18.04
C VAL A 83 -1.62 3.30 -16.60
N GLN A 84 -1.45 4.57 -16.30
CA GLN A 84 -1.50 5.12 -14.94
C GLN A 84 -2.72 6.01 -14.78
N LEU A 85 -3.52 5.79 -13.73
CA LEU A 85 -4.59 6.71 -13.34
C LEU A 85 -3.99 8.04 -12.88
N GLU A 86 -4.53 9.16 -13.35
CA GLU A 86 -4.19 10.48 -12.83
C GLU A 86 -5.03 10.80 -11.60
N ALA A 87 -4.37 11.32 -10.57
CA ALA A 87 -5.05 11.84 -9.39
C ALA A 87 -4.26 13.01 -8.81
N ARG A 88 -4.97 13.88 -8.10
CA ARG A 88 -4.39 15.02 -7.42
C ARG A 88 -4.04 14.66 -5.98
N PHE A 89 -2.95 15.24 -5.49
CA PHE A 89 -2.69 15.32 -4.06
C PHE A 89 -3.60 16.41 -3.46
N VAL A 90 -4.41 16.04 -2.47
CA VAL A 90 -5.39 16.94 -1.85
C VAL A 90 -5.17 17.00 -0.35
N LYS A 91 -4.98 18.20 0.17
CA LYS A 91 -5.02 18.45 1.61
C LYS A 91 -6.47 18.63 2.04
N LEU A 92 -6.92 17.77 2.93
CA LEU A 92 -8.24 17.85 3.54
C LEU A 92 -8.17 18.60 4.89
N GLN A 93 -9.31 18.75 5.54
CA GLN A 93 -9.37 19.33 6.89
C GLN A 93 -8.75 18.38 7.93
N ASN A 94 -8.41 18.94 9.11
CA ASN A 94 -7.88 18.19 10.25
C ASN A 94 -6.59 17.39 9.96
N GLY A 95 -5.71 17.89 9.08
CA GLY A 95 -4.43 17.25 8.80
C GLY A 95 -4.50 16.00 7.92
N GLN A 96 -5.66 15.67 7.38
CA GLN A 96 -5.80 14.53 6.48
C GLN A 96 -5.33 14.87 5.07
N ILE A 97 -4.83 13.86 4.37
CA ILE A 97 -4.37 13.92 2.99
C ILE A 97 -5.08 12.84 2.19
N ALA A 98 -5.52 13.21 0.98
CA ALA A 98 -6.03 12.26 0.00
C ALA A 98 -5.10 12.27 -1.23
N THR A 99 -4.68 11.09 -1.66
CA THR A 99 -3.83 10.90 -2.84
C THR A 99 -3.99 9.49 -3.39
N LYS A 100 -3.48 9.24 -4.58
CA LYS A 100 -3.33 7.86 -5.06
C LYS A 100 -2.04 7.26 -4.53
N THR A 101 -1.96 5.94 -4.45
CA THR A 101 -0.74 5.19 -4.13
C THR A 101 -0.09 5.59 -2.78
N ALA A 102 -0.93 6.03 -1.81
CA ALA A 102 -0.52 6.11 -0.42
C ALA A 102 -0.24 4.69 0.12
N ASP A 103 -0.96 3.74 -0.38
CA ASP A 103 -0.68 2.32 -0.38
C ASP A 103 0.35 2.01 -1.49
N ASP A 104 1.65 1.77 -1.19
CA ASP A 104 2.24 1.84 0.15
C ASP A 104 3.34 2.94 0.25
N ARG A 105 3.24 4.02 -0.51
CA ARG A 105 4.21 5.13 -0.48
C ARG A 105 4.19 5.92 0.82
N ALA A 106 3.08 5.88 1.56
CA ALA A 106 3.00 6.49 2.87
C ALA A 106 4.00 5.82 3.83
N CYS A 107 4.17 4.50 3.74
CA CYS A 107 5.15 3.76 4.54
C CYS A 107 6.59 4.08 4.15
N VAL A 108 6.87 4.36 2.87
CA VAL A 108 8.17 4.91 2.47
C VAL A 108 8.43 6.27 3.13
N ALA A 109 7.41 7.13 3.22
CA ALA A 109 7.53 8.41 3.94
C ALA A 109 7.74 8.21 5.44
N ILE A 110 7.08 7.22 6.06
CA ILE A 110 7.31 6.81 7.46
C ILE A 110 8.77 6.39 7.65
N MET A 111 9.32 5.56 6.76
CA MET A 111 10.72 5.13 6.83
C MET A 111 11.69 6.32 6.74
N LEU A 112 11.49 7.21 5.77
CA LEU A 112 12.32 8.41 5.61
C LEU A 112 12.27 9.30 6.85
N ARG A 113 11.09 9.46 7.44
CA ARG A 113 10.92 10.23 8.67
C ARG A 113 11.58 9.56 9.87
N ALA A 114 11.45 8.25 10.02
CA ALA A 114 12.13 7.47 11.06
C ALA A 114 13.66 7.58 10.94
N MET A 115 14.22 7.51 9.73
CA MET A 115 15.65 7.72 9.48
C MET A 115 16.10 9.11 9.94
N GLN A 116 15.32 10.17 9.69
CA GLN A 116 15.63 11.53 10.19
C GLN A 116 15.66 11.59 11.71
N LEU A 117 14.71 10.93 12.38
CA LEU A 117 14.65 10.88 13.84
C LEU A 117 15.85 10.13 14.41
N LEU A 118 16.22 9.01 13.81
CA LEU A 118 17.34 8.16 14.23
C LEU A 118 18.71 8.85 14.14
N GLN A 119 18.88 9.86 13.33
CA GLN A 119 20.14 10.62 13.26
C GLN A 119 20.57 11.21 14.61
N ASN A 120 19.61 11.48 15.49
CA ASN A 120 19.87 12.03 16.82
C ASN A 120 19.64 11.00 17.95
N MET A 121 19.50 9.73 17.62
CA MET A 121 19.25 8.65 18.57
C MET A 121 20.43 7.67 18.58
N LYS A 122 20.76 7.16 19.76
CA LYS A 122 21.73 6.05 19.88
C LYS A 122 21.02 4.74 19.61
N HIS A 123 21.59 3.88 18.81
CA HIS A 123 21.13 2.51 18.54
C HIS A 123 22.34 1.56 18.48
N GLN A 124 22.09 0.28 18.72
CA GLN A 124 23.11 -0.76 18.70
C GLN A 124 23.04 -1.67 17.47
N ALA A 125 21.87 -1.72 16.82
CA ALA A 125 21.65 -2.52 15.64
C ALA A 125 22.09 -1.81 14.37
N ASP A 126 22.54 -2.56 13.38
CA ASP A 126 22.62 -2.11 11.99
C ASP A 126 21.23 -2.07 11.39
N LEU A 127 20.85 -0.93 10.82
CA LEU A 127 19.49 -0.69 10.33
C LEU A 127 19.47 -0.60 8.81
N TYR A 128 18.67 -1.46 8.19
CA TYR A 128 18.44 -1.49 6.75
C TYR A 128 17.02 -1.02 6.44
N PHE A 129 16.89 0.07 5.71
CA PHE A 129 15.61 0.58 5.23
C PHE A 129 15.42 0.19 3.77
N VAL A 130 14.42 -0.62 3.50
CA VAL A 130 14.19 -1.22 2.18
C VAL A 130 12.83 -0.81 1.64
N ALA A 131 12.81 -0.01 0.59
CA ALA A 131 11.60 0.21 -0.20
C ALA A 131 11.47 -0.97 -1.19
N THR A 132 10.62 -1.91 -0.87
CA THR A 132 10.43 -3.14 -1.63
C THR A 132 9.70 -2.87 -2.94
N SER A 133 9.93 -3.72 -3.92
CA SER A 133 9.19 -3.73 -5.17
C SER A 133 8.20 -4.89 -5.22
N GLN A 134 7.12 -4.70 -5.98
CA GLN A 134 6.16 -5.77 -6.28
C GLN A 134 5.45 -6.35 -5.03
N GLU A 135 5.19 -5.51 -4.03
CA GLU A 135 4.38 -5.90 -2.89
C GLU A 135 2.98 -6.29 -3.37
N GLU A 136 2.30 -5.42 -4.12
CA GLU A 136 0.94 -5.51 -4.66
C GLU A 136 0.65 -6.73 -5.57
N ILE A 137 1.68 -7.47 -5.95
CA ILE A 137 1.57 -8.65 -6.82
C ILE A 137 2.27 -9.90 -6.23
N GLY A 138 2.52 -9.90 -4.91
CA GLY A 138 3.02 -11.08 -4.19
C GLY A 138 4.26 -10.87 -3.34
N SER A 139 4.59 -9.62 -2.97
CA SER A 139 5.66 -9.25 -2.03
C SER A 139 7.03 -9.81 -2.44
N HIS A 140 7.34 -9.73 -3.74
CA HIS A 140 8.54 -10.35 -4.30
C HIS A 140 9.81 -9.64 -3.83
N GLY A 141 9.76 -8.30 -3.73
CA GLY A 141 10.87 -7.49 -3.26
C GLY A 141 11.26 -7.80 -1.81
N ALA A 142 10.26 -7.95 -0.93
CA ALA A 142 10.50 -8.31 0.47
C ALA A 142 11.19 -9.68 0.60
N LYS A 143 10.72 -10.67 -0.15
CA LYS A 143 11.32 -12.00 -0.16
C LYS A 143 12.79 -11.98 -0.58
N THR A 144 13.11 -11.25 -1.64
CA THR A 144 14.48 -11.21 -2.20
C THR A 144 15.42 -10.36 -1.36
N SER A 145 14.96 -9.23 -0.82
CA SER A 145 15.75 -8.37 0.05
C SER A 145 16.02 -9.03 1.41
N ALA A 146 15.03 -9.66 2.03
CA ALA A 146 15.21 -10.38 3.27
C ALA A 146 16.20 -11.55 3.11
N TYR A 147 16.15 -12.27 1.96
CA TYR A 147 17.13 -13.29 1.65
C TYR A 147 18.56 -12.74 1.52
N ALA A 148 18.71 -11.59 0.85
CA ALA A 148 20.04 -11.01 0.59
C ALA A 148 20.66 -10.37 1.84
N LEU A 149 19.83 -9.81 2.74
CA LEU A 149 20.30 -9.12 3.94
C LEU A 149 20.49 -10.06 5.13
N ASP A 150 19.77 -11.20 5.17
CA ASP A 150 19.75 -12.15 6.30
C ASP A 150 19.56 -11.44 7.66
N PRO A 151 18.49 -10.66 7.86
CA PRO A 151 18.31 -9.86 9.06
C PRO A 151 17.91 -10.73 10.26
N ASP A 152 18.32 -10.32 11.46
CA ASP A 152 17.92 -10.96 12.73
C ASP A 152 16.48 -10.61 13.13
N ILE A 153 15.99 -9.45 12.72
CA ILE A 153 14.64 -8.93 12.99
C ILE A 153 14.08 -8.27 11.74
N GLY A 154 12.81 -8.53 11.43
CA GLY A 154 12.03 -7.84 10.42
C GLY A 154 11.01 -6.88 11.02
N VAL A 155 10.91 -5.68 10.43
CA VAL A 155 9.79 -4.77 10.67
C VAL A 155 9.16 -4.47 9.33
N ALA A 156 7.95 -4.96 9.12
CA ALA A 156 7.15 -4.59 7.96
C ALA A 156 6.34 -3.33 8.28
N LEU A 157 6.20 -2.48 7.27
CA LEU A 157 5.31 -1.33 7.29
C LEU A 157 4.30 -1.52 6.18
N ASP A 158 3.04 -1.28 6.48
CA ASP A 158 1.98 -1.35 5.49
C ASP A 158 0.82 -0.41 5.89
N VAL A 159 -0.24 -0.41 5.11
CA VAL A 159 -1.48 0.28 5.44
C VAL A 159 -2.55 -0.72 5.86
N CYS A 160 -3.56 -0.26 6.60
CA CYS A 160 -4.72 -1.07 6.93
C CYS A 160 -6.02 -0.28 6.75
N HIS A 161 -7.15 -0.98 6.74
CA HIS A 161 -8.44 -0.33 6.52
C HIS A 161 -8.84 0.58 7.68
N ALA A 162 -9.06 1.86 7.38
CA ALA A 162 -9.66 2.79 8.33
C ALA A 162 -11.20 2.79 8.25
N VAL A 163 -11.83 3.28 9.32
CA VAL A 163 -13.29 3.39 9.42
C VAL A 163 -13.84 4.28 8.31
N THR A 164 -14.79 3.74 7.57
CA THR A 164 -15.65 4.47 6.61
C THR A 164 -17.13 4.16 6.94
N PRO A 165 -18.11 4.94 6.43
CA PRO A 165 -19.52 4.75 6.80
C PRO A 165 -20.04 3.33 6.61
N ASP A 166 -19.61 2.64 5.56
CA ASP A 166 -20.12 1.32 5.18
C ASP A 166 -19.18 0.16 5.53
N ALA A 167 -18.06 0.43 6.20
CA ALA A 167 -17.07 -0.58 6.51
C ALA A 167 -17.41 -1.35 7.80
N PRO A 168 -17.18 -2.67 7.84
CA PRO A 168 -17.41 -3.47 9.06
C PRO A 168 -16.44 -3.06 10.17
N LYS A 169 -16.98 -2.66 11.31
CA LYS A 169 -16.20 -2.18 12.48
C LYS A 169 -15.17 -3.18 13.00
N THR A 170 -15.36 -4.47 12.73
CA THR A 170 -14.43 -5.54 13.16
C THR A 170 -13.17 -5.65 12.31
N ARG A 171 -13.10 -4.91 11.19
CA ARG A 171 -11.97 -4.94 10.25
C ARG A 171 -11.40 -3.55 9.94
N THR A 172 -11.78 -2.55 10.71
CA THR A 172 -11.38 -1.17 10.47
C THR A 172 -10.88 -0.53 11.75
N HIS A 173 -9.96 0.42 11.58
CA HIS A 173 -9.27 1.12 12.65
C HIS A 173 -9.52 2.62 12.55
N SER A 174 -9.40 3.34 13.68
CA SER A 174 -9.46 4.80 13.66
C SER A 174 -8.26 5.37 12.91
N LEU A 175 -8.42 6.54 12.27
CA LEU A 175 -7.32 7.22 11.56
C LEU A 175 -6.29 7.84 12.50
N ASP A 176 -6.57 7.95 13.79
CA ASP A 176 -5.86 8.81 14.75
C ASP A 176 -4.71 8.11 15.50
N ALA A 177 -4.45 6.84 15.22
CA ALA A 177 -3.35 6.11 15.85
C ALA A 177 -2.81 4.97 14.96
N PRO A 178 -1.49 4.68 15.01
CA PRO A 178 -0.89 3.50 14.41
C PRO A 178 -1.58 2.20 14.81
N VAL A 179 -1.44 1.18 13.99
CA VAL A 179 -1.94 -0.17 14.27
C VAL A 179 -0.75 -1.13 14.36
N ALA A 180 -0.75 -2.01 15.34
CA ALA A 180 0.18 -3.12 15.46
C ALA A 180 -0.58 -4.44 15.36
N SER A 181 -0.31 -5.19 14.31
CA SER A 181 -0.94 -6.48 14.06
C SER A 181 -0.48 -7.55 15.05
N MET A 182 -1.38 -8.51 15.31
CA MET A 182 -1.07 -9.76 16.02
C MET A 182 -1.69 -10.94 15.29
N GLY A 183 -0.94 -12.03 15.22
CA GLY A 183 -1.36 -13.25 14.51
C GLY A 183 -0.20 -14.21 14.33
N PRO A 184 -0.42 -15.34 13.63
CA PRO A 184 0.59 -16.39 13.51
C PRO A 184 1.86 -16.00 12.75
N PHE A 185 1.82 -14.96 11.92
CA PHE A 185 2.98 -14.43 11.19
C PHE A 185 3.73 -13.33 11.94
N ILE A 186 3.21 -12.88 13.09
CA ILE A 186 3.80 -11.81 13.89
C ILE A 186 4.46 -12.41 15.12
N ASN A 187 5.74 -12.10 15.31
CA ASN A 187 6.46 -12.57 16.48
C ASN A 187 5.90 -11.92 17.75
N PRO A 188 5.39 -12.70 18.74
CA PRO A 188 4.71 -12.16 19.90
C PRO A 188 5.67 -11.40 20.84
N TYR A 189 6.92 -11.81 20.95
CA TYR A 189 7.93 -11.13 21.75
C TYR A 189 8.23 -9.73 21.19
N LEU A 190 8.53 -9.64 19.88
CA LEU A 190 8.79 -8.35 19.23
C LEU A 190 7.57 -7.42 19.31
N ARG A 191 6.37 -7.98 19.13
CA ARG A 191 5.15 -7.19 19.30
C ARG A 191 5.00 -6.66 20.72
N SER A 192 5.32 -7.46 21.73
CA SER A 192 5.32 -7.00 23.13
C SER A 192 6.30 -5.84 23.33
N LYS A 193 7.52 -5.96 22.78
CA LYS A 193 8.52 -4.88 22.82
C LYS A 193 8.05 -3.61 22.10
N LEU A 194 7.39 -3.76 20.95
CA LEU A 194 6.80 -2.62 20.24
C LEU A 194 5.76 -1.88 21.09
N MET A 195 4.89 -2.61 21.78
CA MET A 195 3.87 -2.03 22.66
C MET A 195 4.48 -1.40 23.94
N GLU A 196 5.56 -1.97 24.46
CA GLU A 196 6.33 -1.38 25.56
C GLU A 196 6.94 -0.03 25.15
N VAL A 197 7.57 0.02 23.97
CA VAL A 197 8.13 1.25 23.38
C VAL A 197 7.04 2.28 23.13
N ALA A 198 5.91 1.90 22.55
CA ALA A 198 4.78 2.79 22.35
C ALA A 198 4.33 3.45 23.65
N LYS A 199 4.18 2.66 24.71
CA LYS A 199 3.80 3.14 26.05
C LYS A 199 4.83 4.12 26.62
N GLN A 200 6.14 3.82 26.50
CA GLN A 200 7.22 4.69 26.99
C GLN A 200 7.26 6.03 26.25
N GLN A 201 6.89 6.03 24.98
CA GLN A 201 6.88 7.22 24.11
C GLN A 201 5.53 7.96 24.08
N ASN A 202 4.55 7.51 24.88
CA ASN A 202 3.19 8.03 24.90
C ASN A 202 2.52 8.00 23.52
N ILE A 203 2.78 6.96 22.73
CA ILE A 203 2.15 6.73 21.44
C ILE A 203 0.98 5.77 21.66
N SER A 204 -0.23 6.20 21.32
CA SER A 204 -1.40 5.32 21.27
C SER A 204 -1.26 4.35 20.08
N VAL A 205 -1.48 3.06 20.32
CA VAL A 205 -1.41 2.03 19.26
C VAL A 205 -2.65 1.15 19.34
N GLN A 206 -3.32 1.00 18.21
CA GLN A 206 -4.44 0.09 18.03
C GLN A 206 -3.92 -1.34 17.77
N THR A 207 -4.76 -2.33 17.96
CA THR A 207 -4.43 -3.73 17.67
C THR A 207 -5.31 -4.27 16.56
N ALA A 208 -4.70 -4.81 15.51
CA ALA A 208 -5.37 -5.66 14.52
C ALA A 208 -5.14 -7.14 14.87
N VAL A 209 -6.19 -7.94 14.82
CA VAL A 209 -6.09 -9.40 15.01
C VAL A 209 -6.21 -10.05 13.63
N VAL A 210 -5.14 -10.70 13.18
CA VAL A 210 -5.03 -11.33 11.88
C VAL A 210 -4.83 -12.85 12.07
N PRO A 211 -5.88 -13.66 11.94
CA PRO A 211 -5.79 -15.10 12.23
C PRO A 211 -5.06 -15.94 11.17
N GLY A 212 -4.72 -15.34 10.04
CA GLY A 212 -4.01 -15.95 8.90
C GLY A 212 -2.82 -15.14 8.47
N GLY A 213 -2.50 -15.16 7.16
CA GLY A 213 -1.51 -14.27 6.57
C GLY A 213 -1.93 -12.81 6.67
N THR A 214 -0.97 -11.92 6.77
CA THR A 214 -1.19 -10.48 6.88
C THR A 214 -1.53 -9.84 5.53
N SER A 215 -1.18 -10.53 4.44
CA SER A 215 -1.24 -10.02 3.06
C SER A 215 -0.33 -8.80 2.84
N THR A 216 0.78 -8.74 3.57
CA THR A 216 1.80 -7.69 3.51
C THR A 216 3.19 -8.32 3.33
N ASP A 217 4.21 -7.50 3.22
CA ASP A 217 5.62 -7.94 3.19
C ASP A 217 6.03 -8.75 4.43
N ALA A 218 5.33 -8.60 5.56
CA ALA A 218 5.60 -9.38 6.78
C ALA A 218 5.55 -10.89 6.54
N ASP A 219 4.60 -11.36 5.72
CA ASP A 219 4.43 -12.79 5.42
C ASP A 219 5.64 -13.37 4.66
N ARG A 220 6.32 -12.56 3.87
CA ARG A 220 7.49 -12.99 3.09
C ARG A 220 8.80 -12.82 3.86
N ILE A 221 8.91 -11.78 4.65
CA ILE A 221 10.06 -11.58 5.55
C ILE A 221 10.09 -12.71 6.57
N GLY A 222 8.95 -13.00 7.22
CA GLY A 222 8.87 -13.99 8.28
C GLY A 222 9.27 -15.41 7.88
N VAL A 223 9.15 -15.78 6.61
CA VAL A 223 9.53 -17.10 6.07
C VAL A 223 10.81 -17.08 5.22
N ALA A 224 11.55 -15.97 5.23
CA ALA A 224 12.82 -15.88 4.51
C ALA A 224 13.90 -16.72 5.23
N LEU A 225 14.78 -17.37 4.46
CA LEU A 225 15.88 -18.19 4.96
C LEU A 225 15.44 -19.23 6.02
N ARG A 226 15.93 -19.06 7.25
CA ARG A 226 15.61 -19.90 8.42
C ARG A 226 14.43 -19.37 9.24
N GLY A 227 13.73 -18.37 8.73
CA GLY A 227 12.72 -17.60 9.42
C GLY A 227 13.30 -16.33 10.04
N VAL A 228 12.59 -15.21 9.90
CA VAL A 228 12.95 -13.91 10.47
C VAL A 228 11.82 -13.49 11.40
N PRO A 229 12.08 -13.35 12.71
CA PRO A 229 11.09 -12.80 13.64
C PRO A 229 10.64 -11.44 13.16
N THR A 230 9.34 -11.28 12.88
CA THR A 230 8.83 -10.08 12.20
C THR A 230 7.69 -9.44 12.99
N VAL A 231 7.64 -8.12 12.99
CA VAL A 231 6.54 -7.29 13.50
C VAL A 231 5.99 -6.43 12.37
N LEU A 232 4.72 -6.06 12.46
CA LEU A 232 4.03 -5.23 11.46
C LEU A 232 3.43 -4.00 12.13
N ILE A 233 3.77 -2.82 11.60
CA ILE A 233 3.20 -1.52 11.94
C ILE A 233 2.41 -1.02 10.74
N GLU A 234 1.15 -0.64 10.95
CA GLU A 234 0.25 -0.25 9.88
C GLU A 234 -0.29 1.17 10.08
N LEU A 235 -0.37 1.90 8.96
CA LEU A 235 -1.01 3.20 8.89
C LEU A 235 -2.48 3.02 8.47
N PRO A 236 -3.48 3.38 9.30
CA PRO A 236 -4.88 3.33 8.88
C PRO A 236 -5.15 4.25 7.69
N LEU A 237 -5.84 3.71 6.68
CA LEU A 237 -6.09 4.37 5.41
C LEU A 237 -7.50 4.09 4.92
N LYS A 238 -8.22 5.12 4.48
CA LYS A 238 -9.54 5.00 3.84
C LYS A 238 -9.39 4.83 2.34
N TYR A 239 -10.34 4.15 1.74
CA TYR A 239 -10.49 4.05 0.28
C TYR A 239 -9.27 3.43 -0.40
N MET A 240 -8.67 2.42 0.24
CA MET A 240 -7.54 1.64 -0.27
C MET A 240 -7.78 1.20 -1.72
N HIS A 241 -6.72 1.18 -2.54
CA HIS A 241 -6.76 0.82 -3.95
C HIS A 241 -7.61 1.75 -4.83
N THR A 242 -7.78 3.01 -4.40
CA THR A 242 -8.45 4.06 -5.18
C THR A 242 -7.51 5.24 -5.46
N THR A 243 -8.00 6.23 -6.18
CA THR A 243 -7.25 7.46 -6.44
C THR A 243 -7.39 8.52 -5.34
N VAL A 244 -8.10 8.20 -4.26
CA VAL A 244 -8.39 9.10 -3.12
C VAL A 244 -8.11 8.44 -1.78
N GLU A 245 -7.09 7.62 -1.72
CA GLU A 245 -6.60 7.02 -0.49
C GLU A 245 -6.32 8.11 0.54
N THR A 246 -6.95 7.99 1.69
CA THR A 246 -6.97 9.08 2.67
C THR A 246 -6.44 8.62 4.02
N PHE A 247 -5.43 9.31 4.54
CA PHE A 247 -4.79 9.04 5.82
C PHE A 247 -4.56 10.34 6.61
N ASP A 248 -4.18 10.19 7.87
CA ASP A 248 -3.89 11.29 8.77
C ASP A 248 -2.37 11.53 8.91
N MET A 249 -1.93 12.77 8.76
CA MET A 249 -0.50 13.13 8.82
C MET A 249 0.10 13.02 10.23
N HIS A 250 -0.71 13.23 11.26
CA HIS A 250 -0.23 13.04 12.64
C HIS A 250 0.02 11.55 12.90
N THR A 251 -0.87 10.68 12.44
CA THR A 251 -0.70 9.22 12.58
C THR A 251 0.50 8.71 11.79
N LEU A 252 0.77 9.27 10.60
CA LEU A 252 2.00 8.97 9.86
C LEU A 252 3.25 9.33 10.70
N GLU A 253 3.28 10.50 11.33
CA GLU A 253 4.38 10.91 12.21
C GLU A 253 4.49 9.99 13.44
N GLU A 254 3.36 9.56 14.03
CA GLU A 254 3.37 8.61 15.15
C GLU A 254 3.90 7.22 14.72
N CYS A 255 3.57 6.75 13.52
CA CYS A 255 4.18 5.53 12.95
C CYS A 255 5.70 5.67 12.82
N ALA A 256 6.19 6.80 12.33
CA ALA A 256 7.61 7.07 12.19
C ALA A 256 8.33 7.16 13.54
N ARG A 257 7.72 7.80 14.52
CA ARG A 257 8.23 7.86 15.91
C ARG A 257 8.28 6.48 16.55
N LEU A 258 7.24 5.68 16.36
CA LEU A 258 7.17 4.31 16.86
C LEU A 258 8.28 3.46 16.24
N LEU A 259 8.43 3.49 14.92
CA LEU A 259 9.48 2.78 14.19
C LEU A 259 10.88 3.18 14.68
N ALA A 260 11.16 4.48 14.76
CA ALA A 260 12.47 4.99 15.16
C ALA A 260 12.84 4.57 16.60
N ASN A 261 11.89 4.71 17.54
CA ASN A 261 12.11 4.34 18.93
C ASN A 261 12.22 2.82 19.11
N PHE A 262 11.45 2.04 18.37
CA PHE A 262 11.56 0.59 18.36
C PHE A 262 12.93 0.15 17.86
N ALA A 263 13.36 0.67 16.70
CA ALA A 263 14.68 0.36 16.14
C ALA A 263 15.83 0.75 17.08
N ALA A 264 15.73 1.90 17.75
CA ALA A 264 16.73 2.34 18.73
C ALA A 264 16.75 1.49 20.01
N ALA A 265 15.64 0.86 20.36
CA ALA A 265 15.53 0.01 21.54
C ALA A 265 16.06 -1.42 21.33
N VAL A 266 16.25 -1.86 20.08
CA VAL A 266 16.78 -3.19 19.76
C VAL A 266 18.15 -3.38 20.42
N SER A 267 18.29 -4.47 21.14
CA SER A 267 19.53 -4.80 21.86
C SER A 267 19.88 -6.28 21.73
N PRO A 268 21.16 -6.67 21.93
CA PRO A 268 21.56 -8.07 21.88
C PRO A 268 20.77 -9.00 22.79
N SER A 269 20.29 -8.51 23.93
CA SER A 269 19.48 -9.31 24.86
C SER A 269 18.16 -9.79 24.28
N TRP A 270 17.61 -9.08 23.29
CA TRP A 270 16.39 -9.52 22.62
C TRP A 270 16.60 -10.82 21.82
N MET A 271 17.82 -11.05 21.31
CA MET A 271 18.14 -12.25 20.54
C MET A 271 18.09 -13.54 21.37
N GLU A 272 18.27 -13.44 22.68
CA GLU A 272 18.20 -14.56 23.60
C GLU A 272 16.74 -15.01 23.87
N GLU A 273 15.78 -14.07 23.76
CA GLU A 273 14.38 -14.29 24.14
C GLU A 273 13.43 -14.41 22.93
N ILE A 274 13.87 -13.98 21.76
CA ILE A 274 13.00 -13.82 20.57
C ILE A 274 12.42 -15.15 20.04
N TRP A 275 13.04 -16.29 20.41
CA TRP A 275 12.64 -17.62 19.98
C TRP A 275 12.04 -18.46 21.12
N THR A 276 11.93 -17.93 22.31
CA THR A 276 11.29 -18.59 23.49
C THR A 276 9.81 -18.26 23.59
#